data_89eb01d6582c428ce7b53581606417c7
#
_entry.id   89eb01d6582c428ce7b53581606417c7
#
_cell.length_a   1.000
_cell.length_b   1.000
_cell.length_c   1.000
_cell.angle_alpha   90.00
_cell.angle_beta   90.00
_cell.angle_gamma   90.00
#
_symmetry.space_group_name_H-M   'P 1'
#
loop_
_entity.id
_entity.type
_entity.pdbx_description
1 polymer ?
#
loop_
_entity_poly.entity_id
_entity_poly.type
_entity_poly.pdbx_seq_one_letter_code
_entity_poly.pdbx_strand_id
1 'polypeptide(L)'
;MTGLFTLSPDAVGTIGADSKQAILEQLSQRFAAVYGLDPALVLERIEERERLGSTGFGRGVAIPHARLPGLARPVAVFLRLEAPVAFDAADGMPVGMVFGLLSPESAGAAHLHALAAISRMMRDEAMHVALTEAPGAEALYALLANVIDRDAA
;
A
#
# COMPACT_ATOMS: atom_id res chain seq x y z
N MET A 1 9.16 -18.98 -5.78
CA MET A 1 7.73 -18.76 -5.90
C MET A 1 7.38 -17.28 -5.92
N THR A 2 6.61 -16.87 -6.90
CA THR A 2 6.19 -15.48 -6.99
C THR A 2 4.76 -15.33 -6.48
N GLY A 3 4.55 -14.38 -5.57
CA GLY A 3 3.21 -14.01 -5.17
C GLY A 3 2.59 -13.05 -6.17
N LEU A 4 1.44 -12.50 -5.83
CA LEU A 4 0.72 -11.55 -6.67
C LEU A 4 1.43 -10.20 -6.76
N PHE A 5 2.31 -9.91 -5.82
CA PHE A 5 3.11 -8.69 -5.79
C PHE A 5 4.35 -8.91 -4.92
N THR A 6 5.34 -8.04 -5.09
CA THR A 6 6.56 -8.06 -4.27
C THR A 6 6.45 -7.02 -3.16
N LEU A 7 6.72 -7.42 -1.92
CA LEU A 7 6.82 -6.52 -0.78
C LEU A 7 8.19 -6.73 -0.14
N SER A 8 9.11 -5.81 -0.37
CA SER A 8 10.46 -5.87 0.21
C SER A 8 10.44 -5.42 1.68
N PRO A 9 11.35 -5.92 2.52
CA PRO A 9 11.40 -5.49 3.92
C PRO A 9 11.53 -3.98 4.09
N ASP A 10 12.30 -3.32 3.22
CA ASP A 10 12.50 -1.87 3.28
C ASP A 10 11.26 -1.08 2.82
N ALA A 11 10.27 -1.76 2.26
CA ALA A 11 9.04 -1.14 1.81
C ALA A 11 7.99 -1.05 2.91
N VAL A 12 8.33 -1.43 4.13
CA VAL A 12 7.40 -1.45 5.28
C VAL A 12 7.93 -0.53 6.37
N GLY A 13 7.07 0.34 6.88
CA GLY A 13 7.49 1.23 7.95
C GLY A 13 6.35 2.00 8.59
N THR A 14 6.71 2.77 9.61
CA THR A 14 5.79 3.69 10.29
C THR A 14 6.25 5.11 9.99
N ILE A 15 5.31 5.98 9.62
CA ILE A 15 5.62 7.37 9.27
C ILE A 15 4.67 8.33 9.99
N GLY A 16 5.09 9.61 10.08
CA GLY A 16 4.21 10.69 10.46
C GLY A 16 3.85 11.49 9.22
N ALA A 17 2.59 11.86 9.11
CA ALA A 17 2.10 12.71 8.04
C ALA A 17 0.87 13.46 8.56
N ASP A 18 0.66 14.69 8.06
CA ASP A 18 -0.43 15.53 8.54
C ASP A 18 -1.52 15.74 7.49
N SER A 19 -1.38 15.13 6.30
CA SER A 19 -2.37 15.29 5.23
C SER A 19 -2.31 14.12 4.27
N LYS A 20 -3.39 13.94 3.52
CA LYS A 20 -3.44 12.96 2.44
C LYS A 20 -2.30 13.19 1.44
N GLN A 21 -2.06 14.45 1.07
CA GLN A 21 -1.00 14.78 0.11
C GLN A 21 0.37 14.37 0.63
N ALA A 22 0.65 14.62 1.92
CA ALA A 22 1.92 14.20 2.52
C ALA A 22 2.08 12.68 2.50
N ILE A 23 0.98 11.94 2.73
CA ILE A 23 1.00 10.48 2.65
C ILE A 23 1.38 10.03 1.24
N LEU A 24 0.74 10.59 0.22
CA LEU A 24 0.99 10.19 -1.16
C LEU A 24 2.43 10.51 -1.57
N GLU A 25 2.97 11.63 -1.11
CA GLU A 25 4.35 12.01 -1.38
C GLU A 25 5.34 11.05 -0.73
N GLN A 26 5.14 10.72 0.55
CA GLN A 26 6.03 9.78 1.24
C GLN A 26 5.93 8.39 0.66
N LEU A 27 4.72 7.96 0.29
CA LEU A 27 4.50 6.68 -0.36
C LEU A 27 5.29 6.60 -1.67
N SER A 28 5.20 7.65 -2.49
CA SER A 28 5.90 7.71 -3.77
C SER A 28 7.41 7.68 -3.61
N GLN A 29 7.93 8.39 -2.62
CA GLN A 29 9.35 8.39 -2.32
C GLN A 29 9.82 7.01 -1.86
N ARG A 30 9.02 6.31 -1.07
CA ARG A 30 9.37 4.96 -0.62
C ARG A 30 9.39 3.98 -1.79
N PHE A 31 8.40 4.05 -2.67
CA PHE A 31 8.41 3.25 -3.89
C PHE A 31 9.67 3.48 -4.72
N ALA A 32 10.03 4.76 -4.90
CA ALA A 32 11.21 5.11 -5.69
C ALA A 32 12.50 4.58 -5.06
N ALA A 33 12.65 4.75 -3.75
CA ALA A 33 13.86 4.35 -3.04
C ALA A 33 14.02 2.83 -3.00
N VAL A 34 12.94 2.09 -2.77
CA VAL A 34 13.01 0.64 -2.59
C VAL A 34 13.10 -0.09 -3.94
N TYR A 35 12.36 0.37 -4.94
CA TYR A 35 12.23 -0.35 -6.21
C TYR A 35 12.92 0.34 -7.39
N GLY A 36 13.65 1.43 -7.14
CA GLY A 36 14.40 2.10 -8.19
C GLY A 36 13.53 2.82 -9.22
N LEU A 37 12.46 3.46 -8.76
CA LEU A 37 11.50 4.12 -9.64
C LEU A 37 11.65 5.64 -9.60
N ASP A 38 11.07 6.33 -10.58
CA ASP A 38 11.04 7.79 -10.63
C ASP A 38 9.96 8.29 -9.68
N PRO A 39 10.31 8.99 -8.59
CA PRO A 39 9.31 9.42 -7.60
C PRO A 39 8.27 10.39 -8.17
N ALA A 40 8.66 11.25 -9.11
CA ALA A 40 7.71 12.19 -9.72
C ALA A 40 6.65 11.46 -10.55
N LEU A 41 7.06 10.45 -11.31
CA LEU A 41 6.14 9.67 -12.12
C LEU A 41 5.21 8.83 -11.24
N VAL A 42 5.76 8.22 -10.19
CA VAL A 42 4.95 7.44 -9.24
C VAL A 42 3.88 8.32 -8.61
N LEU A 43 4.26 9.50 -8.13
CA LEU A 43 3.32 10.44 -7.50
C LEU A 43 2.23 10.86 -8.49
N GLU A 44 2.62 11.21 -9.73
CA GLU A 44 1.67 11.63 -10.76
C GLU A 44 0.61 10.55 -11.00
N ARG A 45 1.03 9.30 -11.18
CA ARG A 45 0.13 8.20 -11.47
C ARG A 45 -0.79 7.89 -10.29
N ILE A 46 -0.27 7.91 -9.07
CA ILE A 46 -1.07 7.70 -7.87
C ILE A 46 -2.09 8.84 -7.70
N GLU A 47 -1.67 10.08 -7.91
CA GLU A 47 -2.57 11.22 -7.80
C GLU A 47 -3.68 11.18 -8.84
N GLU A 48 -3.37 10.77 -10.05
CA GLU A 48 -4.38 10.62 -11.11
C GLU A 48 -5.48 9.65 -10.67
N ARG A 49 -5.08 8.52 -10.05
CA ARG A 49 -6.04 7.53 -9.57
C ARG A 49 -6.88 8.08 -8.41
N GLU A 50 -6.25 8.79 -7.47
CA GLU A 50 -6.97 9.35 -6.31
C GLU A 50 -7.97 10.43 -6.73
N ARG A 51 -7.70 11.15 -7.81
CA ARG A 51 -8.64 12.16 -8.33
C ARG A 51 -9.94 11.55 -8.84
N LEU A 52 -9.93 10.28 -9.22
CA LEU A 52 -11.14 9.57 -9.65
C LEU A 52 -12.01 9.16 -8.47
N GLY A 53 -11.47 9.16 -7.28
CA GLY A 53 -12.14 8.78 -6.06
C GLY A 53 -11.15 8.23 -5.07
N SER A 54 -11.37 8.49 -3.78
CA SER A 54 -10.46 8.05 -2.73
C SER A 54 -10.32 6.54 -2.69
N THR A 55 -9.09 6.07 -2.50
CA THR A 55 -8.81 4.65 -2.28
C THR A 55 -8.88 4.27 -0.80
N GLY A 56 -9.31 5.20 0.07
CA GLY A 56 -9.67 4.91 1.45
C GLY A 56 -10.98 4.17 1.47
N PHE A 57 -10.96 2.85 1.66
CA PHE A 57 -12.18 2.05 1.56
C PHE A 57 -12.90 1.85 2.89
N GLY A 58 -12.39 2.45 3.94
CA GLY A 58 -12.99 2.37 5.27
C GLY A 58 -12.14 1.58 6.25
N ARG A 59 -12.56 1.59 7.53
CA ARG A 59 -11.91 0.86 8.63
C ARG A 59 -10.47 1.32 8.86
N GLY A 60 -10.15 2.55 8.48
CA GLY A 60 -8.83 3.13 8.69
C GLY A 60 -7.78 2.70 7.68
N VAL A 61 -8.16 2.16 6.53
CA VAL A 61 -7.25 1.64 5.53
C VAL A 61 -7.44 2.34 4.18
N ALA A 62 -6.33 2.65 3.50
CA ALA A 62 -6.34 3.12 2.13
C ALA A 62 -5.41 2.25 1.28
N ILE A 63 -5.78 2.05 0.01
CA ILE A 63 -4.96 1.28 -0.93
C ILE A 63 -4.69 2.13 -2.18
N PRO A 64 -3.82 3.14 -2.07
CA PRO A 64 -3.43 3.90 -3.26
C PRO A 64 -2.75 2.98 -4.27
N HIS A 65 -3.15 3.08 -5.53
CA HIS A 65 -2.61 2.18 -6.55
C HIS A 65 -2.60 2.84 -7.91
N ALA A 66 -1.74 2.33 -8.77
CA ALA A 66 -1.61 2.83 -10.13
C ALA A 66 -0.89 1.82 -11.01
N ARG A 67 -0.97 2.02 -12.31
CA ARG A 67 -0.15 1.30 -13.28
C ARG A 67 1.01 2.19 -13.68
N LEU A 68 2.18 1.58 -13.89
CA LEU A 68 3.40 2.33 -14.16
C LEU A 68 4.16 1.69 -15.31
N PRO A 69 4.62 2.47 -16.32
CA PRO A 69 5.44 1.92 -17.37
C PRO A 69 6.81 1.48 -16.82
N GLY A 70 7.39 0.46 -17.41
CA GLY A 70 8.72 0.00 -17.04
C GLY A 70 8.79 -0.97 -15.87
N LEU A 71 7.67 -1.27 -15.23
CA LEU A 71 7.64 -2.28 -14.17
C LEU A 71 7.53 -3.67 -14.80
N ALA A 72 8.30 -4.64 -14.26
CA ALA A 72 8.23 -6.03 -14.70
C ALA A 72 7.14 -6.81 -13.97
N ARG A 73 6.83 -6.42 -12.73
CA ARG A 73 5.83 -7.09 -11.88
C ARG A 73 5.26 -6.11 -10.86
N PRO A 74 4.11 -6.45 -10.25
CA PRO A 74 3.54 -5.58 -9.20
C PRO A 74 4.46 -5.48 -7.98
N VAL A 75 4.57 -4.27 -7.44
CA VAL A 75 5.35 -4.00 -6.23
C VAL A 75 4.49 -3.23 -5.25
N ALA A 76 4.74 -3.43 -3.96
CA ALA A 76 3.93 -2.82 -2.90
C ALA A 76 4.78 -2.15 -1.84
N VAL A 77 4.15 -1.19 -1.14
CA VAL A 77 4.70 -0.50 0.02
C VAL A 77 3.60 -0.46 1.09
N PHE A 78 3.94 -0.77 2.32
CA PHE A 78 3.01 -0.65 3.44
C PHE A 78 3.51 0.38 4.43
N LEU A 79 2.67 1.36 4.76
CA LEU A 79 2.99 2.41 5.73
C LEU A 79 1.93 2.45 6.81
N ARG A 80 2.36 2.30 8.07
CA ARG A 80 1.51 2.57 9.22
C ARG A 80 1.72 4.02 9.63
N LEU A 81 0.66 4.73 9.96
CA LEU A 81 0.77 6.13 10.37
C LEU A 81 0.83 6.24 11.88
N GLU A 82 1.66 7.16 12.37
CA GLU A 82 1.80 7.42 13.82
C GLU A 82 0.48 7.92 14.41
N ALA A 83 -0.26 8.69 13.62
CA ALA A 83 -1.60 9.15 13.98
C ALA A 83 -2.49 9.09 12.73
N PRO A 84 -3.78 8.74 12.88
CA PRO A 84 -4.69 8.68 11.73
C PRO A 84 -4.83 10.04 11.04
N VAL A 85 -5.00 10.00 9.72
CA VAL A 85 -5.05 11.20 8.87
C VAL A 85 -6.30 11.14 7.98
N ALA A 86 -6.96 12.27 7.79
CA ALA A 86 -8.10 12.36 6.89
C ALA A 86 -7.66 12.03 5.46
N PHE A 87 -8.38 11.13 4.81
CA PHE A 87 -8.04 10.62 3.49
C PHE A 87 -9.24 10.61 2.54
N ASP A 88 -10.31 11.28 2.93
CA ASP A 88 -11.58 11.27 2.18
C ASP A 88 -12.10 9.85 1.99
N ALA A 89 -11.92 9.00 3.01
CA ALA A 89 -12.32 7.60 2.94
C ALA A 89 -13.84 7.45 2.81
N ALA A 90 -14.26 6.31 2.24
CA ALA A 90 -15.66 6.03 1.96
C ALA A 90 -16.56 6.15 3.20
N ASP A 91 -16.04 5.79 4.38
CA ASP A 91 -16.79 5.87 5.64
C ASP A 91 -16.56 7.17 6.41
N GLY A 92 -15.79 8.11 5.87
CA GLY A 92 -15.48 9.36 6.50
C GLY A 92 -14.48 9.28 7.66
N MET A 93 -13.98 8.08 7.98
CA MET A 93 -13.04 7.89 9.08
C MET A 93 -11.60 8.16 8.63
N PRO A 94 -10.75 8.63 9.56
CA PRO A 94 -9.34 8.83 9.22
C PRO A 94 -8.62 7.50 8.97
N VAL A 95 -7.52 7.56 8.21
CA VAL A 95 -6.74 6.40 7.80
C VAL A 95 -5.47 6.31 8.64
N GLY A 96 -5.19 5.11 9.12
CA GLY A 96 -3.98 4.81 9.90
C GLY A 96 -3.06 3.81 9.22
N MET A 97 -3.51 3.16 8.15
CA MET A 97 -2.73 2.18 7.40
C MET A 97 -2.88 2.42 5.91
N VAL A 98 -1.77 2.41 5.18
CA VAL A 98 -1.75 2.64 3.74
C VAL A 98 -0.99 1.52 3.07
N PHE A 99 -1.64 0.80 2.17
CA PHE A 99 -1.03 -0.28 1.41
C PHE A 99 -1.00 0.13 -0.07
N GLY A 100 0.16 0.62 -0.53
CA GLY A 100 0.31 1.07 -1.91
C GLY A 100 0.63 -0.08 -2.85
N LEU A 101 0.13 -0.01 -4.08
CA LEU A 101 0.39 -1.01 -5.12
C LEU A 101 0.66 -0.33 -6.45
N LEU A 102 1.77 -0.70 -7.09
CA LEU A 102 2.07 -0.30 -8.45
C LEU A 102 2.19 -1.55 -9.31
N SER A 103 1.55 -1.55 -10.46
CA SER A 103 1.55 -2.69 -11.39
C SER A 103 2.04 -2.26 -12.76
N PRO A 104 2.59 -3.20 -13.56
CA PRO A 104 2.93 -2.90 -14.96
C PRO A 104 1.71 -2.41 -15.72
N GLU A 105 1.92 -1.53 -16.71
CA GLU A 105 0.80 -1.06 -17.55
C GLU A 105 0.10 -2.19 -18.26
N SER A 106 0.83 -3.27 -18.57
CA SER A 106 0.30 -4.43 -19.29
C SER A 106 -0.23 -5.52 -18.36
N ALA A 107 -0.35 -5.23 -17.06
CA ALA A 107 -0.66 -6.29 -16.08
C ALA A 107 -2.05 -6.92 -16.24
N GLY A 108 -3.01 -6.17 -16.82
CA GLY A 108 -4.35 -6.71 -17.01
C GLY A 108 -4.99 -7.21 -15.72
N ALA A 109 -5.44 -8.45 -15.72
CA ALA A 109 -6.12 -9.05 -14.57
C ALA A 109 -5.20 -9.21 -13.35
N ALA A 110 -3.88 -9.29 -13.54
CA ALA A 110 -2.93 -9.43 -12.43
C ALA A 110 -3.03 -8.25 -11.47
N HIS A 111 -3.27 -7.04 -11.97
CA HIS A 111 -3.45 -5.86 -11.13
C HIS A 111 -4.67 -6.03 -10.22
N LEU A 112 -5.78 -6.50 -10.77
CA LEU A 112 -7.01 -6.70 -10.01
C LEU A 112 -6.86 -7.81 -8.98
N HIS A 113 -6.16 -8.89 -9.32
CA HIS A 113 -5.91 -9.98 -8.38
C HIS A 113 -5.06 -9.52 -7.21
N ALA A 114 -4.03 -8.69 -7.47
CA ALA A 114 -3.19 -8.14 -6.41
C ALA A 114 -4.00 -7.22 -5.50
N LEU A 115 -4.83 -6.34 -6.06
CA LEU A 115 -5.69 -5.46 -5.28
C LEU A 115 -6.66 -6.25 -4.41
N ALA A 116 -7.26 -7.30 -4.95
CA ALA A 116 -8.19 -8.13 -4.21
C ALA A 116 -7.50 -8.82 -3.03
N ALA A 117 -6.29 -9.32 -3.23
CA ALA A 117 -5.52 -9.97 -2.16
C ALA A 117 -5.19 -8.98 -1.04
N ILE A 118 -4.75 -7.77 -1.40
CA ILE A 118 -4.46 -6.73 -0.42
C ILE A 118 -5.72 -6.35 0.35
N SER A 119 -6.82 -6.17 -0.37
CA SER A 119 -8.09 -5.80 0.26
C SER A 119 -8.55 -6.85 1.27
N ARG A 120 -8.47 -8.15 0.92
CA ARG A 120 -8.83 -9.23 1.85
C ARG A 120 -7.96 -9.20 3.09
N MET A 121 -6.65 -9.03 2.91
CA MET A 121 -5.69 -8.99 4.02
C MET A 121 -5.99 -7.81 4.96
N MET A 122 -6.27 -6.64 4.40
CA MET A 122 -6.52 -5.44 5.20
C MET A 122 -7.90 -5.43 5.86
N ARG A 123 -8.83 -6.24 5.38
CA ARG A 123 -10.16 -6.37 6.00
C ARG A 123 -10.19 -7.42 7.11
N ASP A 124 -9.15 -8.24 7.23
CA ASP A 124 -9.08 -9.24 8.28
C ASP A 124 -8.87 -8.55 9.63
N GLU A 125 -9.83 -8.74 10.53
CA GLU A 125 -9.85 -8.11 11.84
C GLU A 125 -8.60 -8.46 12.65
N ALA A 126 -8.22 -9.73 12.67
CA ALA A 126 -7.04 -10.17 13.42
C ALA A 126 -5.77 -9.54 12.89
N MET A 127 -5.67 -9.43 11.56
CA MET A 127 -4.52 -8.78 10.93
C MET A 127 -4.48 -7.31 11.27
N HIS A 128 -5.62 -6.63 11.24
CA HIS A 128 -5.70 -5.20 11.57
C HIS A 128 -5.19 -4.95 13.00
N VAL A 129 -5.65 -5.75 13.96
CA VAL A 129 -5.21 -5.62 15.35
C VAL A 129 -3.71 -5.88 15.47
N ALA A 130 -3.22 -6.95 14.84
CA ALA A 130 -1.80 -7.31 14.90
C ALA A 130 -0.91 -6.20 14.32
N LEU A 131 -1.32 -5.63 13.19
CA LEU A 131 -0.56 -4.53 12.57
C LEU A 131 -0.58 -3.27 13.42
N THR A 132 -1.72 -2.99 14.06
CA THR A 132 -1.84 -1.83 14.95
C THR A 132 -0.89 -1.96 16.14
N GLU A 133 -0.75 -3.17 16.69
CA GLU A 133 0.02 -3.42 17.91
C GLU A 133 1.49 -3.77 17.66
N ALA A 134 1.89 -3.96 16.41
CA ALA A 134 3.26 -4.35 16.09
C ALA A 134 4.26 -3.28 16.59
N PRO A 135 5.37 -3.70 17.22
CA PRO A 135 6.32 -2.74 17.80
C PRO A 135 7.11 -1.93 16.77
N GLY A 136 7.26 -2.41 15.54
CA GLY A 136 8.03 -1.68 14.52
C GLY A 136 8.00 -2.34 13.17
N ALA A 137 8.82 -1.83 12.26
CA ALA A 137 8.84 -2.24 10.85
C ALA A 137 9.11 -3.73 10.67
N GLU A 138 10.02 -4.28 11.45
CA GLU A 138 10.38 -5.69 11.33
C GLU A 138 9.19 -6.60 11.64
N ALA A 139 8.45 -6.29 12.71
CA ALA A 139 7.26 -7.05 13.07
C ALA A 139 6.14 -6.86 12.06
N LEU A 140 5.95 -5.64 11.56
CA LEU A 140 4.97 -5.35 10.51
C LEU A 140 5.26 -6.20 9.28
N TYR A 141 6.52 -6.20 8.83
CA TYR A 141 6.91 -6.97 7.65
C TYR A 141 6.67 -8.46 7.86
N ALA A 142 7.03 -8.99 9.03
CA ALA A 142 6.85 -10.42 9.31
C ALA A 142 5.38 -10.83 9.24
N LEU A 143 4.48 -10.01 9.78
CA LEU A 143 3.05 -10.28 9.74
C LEU A 143 2.53 -10.31 8.29
N LEU A 144 2.90 -9.31 7.50
CA LEU A 144 2.45 -9.20 6.12
C LEU A 144 3.05 -10.29 5.24
N ALA A 145 4.35 -10.53 5.36
CA ALA A 145 5.04 -11.52 4.54
C ALA A 145 4.50 -12.93 4.79
N ASN A 146 4.16 -13.25 6.03
CA ASN A 146 3.61 -14.56 6.36
C ASN A 146 2.28 -14.82 5.65
N VAL A 147 1.40 -13.83 5.58
CA VAL A 147 0.12 -13.97 4.89
C VAL A 147 0.34 -14.01 3.37
N ILE A 148 1.20 -13.15 2.84
CA ILE A 148 1.51 -13.10 1.42
C ILE A 148 2.08 -14.45 0.95
N ASP A 149 3.00 -15.02 1.71
CA ASP A 149 3.62 -16.31 1.36
C ASP A 149 2.61 -17.45 1.41
N ARG A 150 1.68 -17.45 2.38
CA ARG A 150 0.63 -18.45 2.47
C ARG A 150 -0.30 -18.37 1.26
N ASP A 151 -0.69 -17.15 0.88
CA ASP A 151 -1.62 -16.96 -0.22
C ASP A 151 -0.99 -17.28 -1.57
N ALA A 152 0.34 -17.20 -1.67
CA ALA A 152 1.08 -17.50 -2.88
C ALA A 152 1.30 -19.00 -3.08
N ALA A 153 1.18 -19.78 -2.01
CA ALA A 153 1.47 -21.23 -2.04
C ALA A 153 0.42 -22.05 -2.82
#